data_b2324c624c5e6a97888a77e5b6494edb
#
_entry.id   b2324c624c5e6a97888a77e5b6494edb
#
_cell.length_a   1.000
_cell.length_b   1.000
_cell.length_c   1.000
_cell.angle_alpha   90.00
_cell.angle_beta   90.00
_cell.angle_gamma   90.00
#
_symmetry.space_group_name_H-M   'P 1'
#
loop_
_entity.id
_entity.type
_entity.pdbx_description
1 polymer ?
#
loop_
_entity_poly.entity_id
_entity_poly.type
_entity_poly.pdbx_seq_one_letter_code
_entity_poly.pdbx_strand_id
1 'polypeptide(L)'
;MIRRGIESSEESLHPFYLRKSAIIAYFRAEKCEKSGVRYIEKCDKERDMERLLQKIYEEIKKSHSIRAMTDLKDMCRECLKTDRVLALEYLIKLSDECESVIPYIAMRDIASAKKIMDVHKQLLLIAAQNNHFDSFLQYLEWNRRPDKRFYLARRKVLKPIVSAFQEVADGKLDLLTVSQPKRTGKTTLGLLFVLFRAGRTPNGSSICSGAGNDLVKSFYNGCLDILTKPEEYLFYDIFPRATLISTNADEKTINLETKKRFASITCRSIDGALTGSTEATPDGVMYLDDLVSDELEANNRTRLDTLWDKVRGDLLGRRLEGCPIVAQGTRYSLYDPLGRLQEIAPTMGWRTKVVEIPALDPITDESNFEIVLNGKKMFTTEYYRKERELVTPVQWASQFQQEPFEAKGLTFPEEKLNRYIELPVDRDPDAIIAVCDTAESGSDSCSMPIAYLYGEDVFIEDVVFDNGTADVTKPQCAKKLVQHKVSTATFESNNAGSYFARDVSELVKKLGGKTSVRTKRTISNKQTRIEFASDGILKNFYFKDKSKYERGSQYWNFMRELTTYTRSGKVPHDDAADSLSLLENELRSLSASRIEVFARPF
;
A
#
# COMPACT_ATOMS: atom_id res chain seq x y z
N MET A 1 60.37 -41.42 34.84
CA MET A 1 60.80 -41.84 33.48
C MET A 1 59.58 -42.41 32.80
N ILE A 2 58.93 -41.81 31.86
CA ILE A 2 59.30 -41.33 30.55
C ILE A 2 58.39 -40.11 30.23
N ARG A 3 58.98 -38.96 30.11
CA ARG A 3 58.50 -37.84 29.32
C ARG A 3 59.34 -37.82 28.06
N ARG A 4 58.72 -37.90 26.88
CA ARG A 4 59.15 -37.29 25.61
C ARG A 4 58.43 -37.96 24.45
N GLY A 5 57.81 -37.13 23.61
CA GLY A 5 57.57 -37.49 22.22
C GLY A 5 56.11 -37.46 21.79
N ILE A 6 55.46 -36.29 21.73
CA ILE A 6 54.52 -35.94 20.69
C ILE A 6 54.56 -34.40 20.55
N GLU A 7 55.58 -33.92 19.88
CA GLU A 7 55.56 -32.65 19.17
C GLU A 7 55.55 -32.96 17.67
N SER A 8 54.73 -32.21 16.96
CA SER A 8 54.58 -32.15 15.48
C SER A 8 53.46 -32.97 14.89
N SER A 9 52.30 -32.36 14.90
CA SER A 9 51.42 -32.17 13.72
C SER A 9 50.19 -31.35 14.12
N GLU A 10 50.41 -30.07 14.47
CA GLU A 10 49.36 -29.07 14.32
C GLU A 10 49.17 -28.75 12.84
N GLU A 11 48.61 -29.72 12.08
CA GLU A 11 47.95 -29.40 10.85
C GLU A 11 46.68 -28.60 11.20
N SER A 12 46.67 -27.38 10.71
CA SER A 12 45.63 -26.38 10.77
C SER A 12 44.23 -27.01 10.59
N LEU A 13 43.59 -27.38 11.69
CA LEU A 13 42.15 -27.61 11.73
C LEU A 13 41.47 -26.29 11.34
N HIS A 14 40.96 -26.27 10.11
CA HIS A 14 40.27 -25.16 9.51
C HIS A 14 39.25 -24.56 10.52
N PRO A 15 39.14 -23.23 10.66
CA PRO A 15 38.25 -22.55 11.62
C PRO A 15 36.81 -23.06 11.64
N PHE A 16 36.38 -23.72 10.58
CA PHE A 16 35.05 -24.31 10.39
C PHE A 16 34.75 -25.55 11.25
N TYR A 17 35.75 -26.40 11.55
CA TYR A 17 35.56 -27.58 12.41
C TYR A 17 35.38 -27.20 13.87
N LEU A 18 36.08 -26.19 14.33
CA LEU A 18 35.90 -25.62 15.67
C LEU A 18 34.50 -25.01 15.85
N ARG A 19 33.94 -24.42 14.76
CA ARG A 19 32.58 -23.86 14.76
C ARG A 19 31.48 -24.90 14.85
N LYS A 20 31.60 -26.03 14.13
CA LYS A 20 30.60 -27.11 14.18
C LYS A 20 30.55 -27.77 15.57
N SER A 21 31.71 -27.94 16.21
CA SER A 21 31.82 -28.44 17.59
C SER A 21 31.24 -27.47 18.61
N ALA A 22 31.42 -26.15 18.42
CA ALA A 22 30.83 -25.12 19.27
C ALA A 22 29.30 -25.04 19.13
N ILE A 23 28.77 -25.21 17.90
CA ILE A 23 27.34 -25.24 17.64
C ILE A 23 26.69 -26.49 18.26
N ILE A 24 27.31 -27.67 18.12
CA ILE A 24 26.82 -28.91 18.76
C ILE A 24 26.92 -28.80 20.30
N ALA A 25 27.94 -28.15 20.83
CA ALA A 25 28.07 -27.85 22.24
C ALA A 25 27.01 -26.88 22.74
N TYR A 26 26.69 -25.84 21.96
CA TYR A 26 25.63 -24.88 22.24
C TYR A 26 24.26 -25.57 22.42
N PHE A 27 23.85 -26.44 21.49
CA PHE A 27 22.59 -27.18 21.58
C PHE A 27 22.62 -28.35 22.60
N ARG A 28 23.78 -28.87 23.02
CA ARG A 28 23.89 -29.85 24.09
C ARG A 28 23.86 -29.28 25.51
N ALA A 29 24.21 -27.98 25.69
CA ALA A 29 24.20 -27.33 26.99
C ALA A 29 22.78 -27.03 27.52
N GLU A 30 21.75 -27.14 26.68
CA GLU A 30 20.34 -26.91 27.05
C GLU A 30 19.72 -27.96 27.98
N LYS A 31 20.43 -29.05 28.31
CA LYS A 31 19.89 -30.14 29.15
C LYS A 31 20.15 -30.02 30.66
N CYS A 32 20.77 -28.94 31.14
CA CYS A 32 21.00 -28.73 32.58
C CYS A 32 20.18 -27.56 33.10
N GLU A 33 19.13 -27.85 33.87
CA GLU A 33 18.27 -26.89 34.56
C GLU A 33 18.86 -26.40 35.89
N LYS A 34 18.77 -25.09 36.16
CA LYS A 34 18.15 -24.53 37.39
C LYS A 34 18.09 -22.99 37.37
N SER A 35 17.03 -22.51 37.92
CA SER A 35 16.38 -21.21 38.01
C SER A 35 17.22 -20.01 38.48
N GLY A 36 16.96 -18.85 37.89
CA GLY A 36 17.35 -17.51 38.38
C GLY A 36 18.33 -16.72 37.50
N VAL A 37 19.27 -17.40 36.86
CA VAL A 37 20.32 -16.81 35.97
C VAL A 37 19.84 -16.75 34.51
N ARG A 38 18.67 -17.30 34.22
CA ARG A 38 18.14 -17.62 32.88
C ARG A 38 17.93 -16.42 31.95
N TYR A 39 17.65 -15.22 32.45
CA TYR A 39 17.31 -14.10 31.56
C TYR A 39 18.55 -13.43 30.94
N ILE A 40 19.62 -13.31 31.72
CA ILE A 40 20.87 -12.70 31.25
C ILE A 40 21.62 -13.68 30.33
N GLU A 41 21.72 -14.94 30.70
CA GLU A 41 22.33 -16.00 29.86
C GLU A 41 21.54 -16.25 28.57
N LYS A 42 20.22 -16.09 28.56
CA LYS A 42 19.40 -16.21 27.36
C LYS A 42 19.64 -15.05 26.40
N CYS A 43 19.71 -13.81 26.89
CA CYS A 43 20.02 -12.62 26.06
C CYS A 43 21.43 -12.68 25.45
N ASP A 44 22.41 -13.21 26.17
CA ASP A 44 23.78 -13.34 25.64
C ASP A 44 23.85 -14.43 24.56
N LYS A 45 23.16 -15.57 24.76
CA LYS A 45 23.08 -16.66 23.79
C LYS A 45 22.34 -16.25 22.50
N GLU A 46 21.27 -15.47 22.59
CA GLU A 46 20.55 -14.93 21.44
C GLU A 46 21.43 -13.95 20.65
N ARG A 47 22.11 -13.03 21.29
CA ARG A 47 23.10 -12.13 20.65
C ARG A 47 24.26 -12.86 19.99
N ASP A 48 24.74 -13.93 20.60
CA ASP A 48 25.83 -14.73 20.04
C ASP A 48 25.37 -15.53 18.81
N MET A 49 24.13 -16.01 18.79
CA MET A 49 23.54 -16.67 17.64
C MET A 49 23.37 -15.70 16.47
N GLU A 50 22.80 -14.54 16.71
CA GLU A 50 22.64 -13.50 15.68
C GLU A 50 24.00 -13.09 15.07
N ARG A 51 25.00 -12.82 15.91
CA ARG A 51 26.37 -12.50 15.47
C ARG A 51 26.98 -13.62 14.61
N LEU A 52 26.72 -14.86 14.96
CA LEU A 52 27.23 -16.02 14.21
C LEU A 52 26.58 -16.15 12.85
N LEU A 53 25.23 -16.04 12.79
CA LEU A 53 24.48 -16.06 11.53
C LEU A 53 24.91 -14.91 10.61
N GLN A 54 25.04 -13.70 11.16
CA GLN A 54 25.52 -12.53 10.42
C GLN A 54 26.92 -12.74 9.85
N LYS A 55 27.86 -13.27 10.64
CA LYS A 55 29.23 -13.51 10.20
C LYS A 55 29.31 -14.51 9.05
N ILE A 56 28.52 -15.59 9.11
CA ILE A 56 28.48 -16.59 8.04
C ILE A 56 27.83 -16.00 6.78
N TYR A 57 26.77 -15.21 6.96
CA TYR A 57 26.12 -14.54 5.84
C TYR A 57 27.04 -13.55 5.12
N GLU A 58 27.82 -12.74 5.86
CA GLU A 58 28.82 -11.86 5.25
C GLU A 58 29.94 -12.61 4.52
N GLU A 59 30.32 -13.79 5.00
CA GLU A 59 31.25 -14.67 4.29
C GLU A 59 30.65 -15.20 2.98
N ILE A 60 29.36 -15.58 2.99
CA ILE A 60 28.64 -16.04 1.80
C ILE A 60 28.59 -14.93 0.74
N LYS A 61 28.29 -13.70 1.12
CA LYS A 61 28.26 -12.55 0.18
C LYS A 61 29.61 -12.31 -0.52
N LYS A 62 30.73 -12.65 0.15
CA LYS A 62 32.07 -12.46 -0.41
C LYS A 62 32.52 -13.65 -1.29
N SER A 63 32.21 -14.86 -0.85
CA SER A 63 32.79 -16.09 -1.44
C SER A 63 31.82 -16.88 -2.31
N HIS A 64 30.50 -16.65 -2.16
CA HIS A 64 29.43 -17.46 -2.74
C HIS A 64 29.58 -18.96 -2.49
N SER A 65 30.18 -19.32 -1.36
CA SER A 65 30.48 -20.70 -0.98
C SER A 65 29.20 -21.52 -0.76
N ILE A 66 28.98 -22.54 -1.60
CA ILE A 66 27.84 -23.48 -1.49
C ILE A 66 27.83 -24.18 -0.14
N ARG A 67 29.00 -24.51 0.40
CA ARG A 67 29.13 -25.13 1.72
C ARG A 67 28.66 -24.19 2.82
N ALA A 68 29.11 -22.95 2.78
CA ALA A 68 28.66 -21.94 3.75
C ALA A 68 27.14 -21.67 3.66
N MET A 69 26.56 -21.62 2.45
CA MET A 69 25.12 -21.52 2.24
C MET A 69 24.37 -22.72 2.85
N THR A 70 24.87 -23.93 2.68
CA THR A 70 24.27 -25.15 3.26
C THR A 70 24.37 -25.12 4.78
N ASP A 71 25.52 -24.75 5.33
CA ASP A 71 25.74 -24.68 6.77
C ASP A 71 24.83 -23.61 7.41
N LEU A 72 24.69 -22.40 6.80
CA LEU A 72 23.79 -21.38 7.28
C LEU A 72 22.31 -21.82 7.24
N LYS A 73 21.88 -22.48 6.16
CA LYS A 73 20.53 -23.05 6.05
C LYS A 73 20.25 -24.04 7.18
N ASP A 74 21.19 -24.95 7.47
CA ASP A 74 21.01 -25.96 8.52
C ASP A 74 21.00 -25.34 9.91
N MET A 75 21.80 -24.29 10.14
CA MET A 75 21.76 -23.49 11.37
C MET A 75 20.44 -22.76 11.55
N CYS A 76 19.93 -22.13 10.49
CA CYS A 76 18.62 -21.48 10.55
C CYS A 76 17.51 -22.51 10.86
N ARG A 77 17.57 -23.72 10.28
CA ARG A 77 16.62 -24.80 10.57
C ARG A 77 16.61 -25.19 12.07
N GLU A 78 17.77 -25.25 12.71
CA GLU A 78 17.83 -25.47 14.16
C GLU A 78 17.35 -24.25 14.94
N CYS A 79 17.72 -23.04 14.52
CA CYS A 79 17.32 -21.78 15.15
C CYS A 79 15.78 -21.58 15.12
N LEU A 80 15.05 -22.14 14.15
CA LEU A 80 13.58 -22.12 14.11
C LEU A 80 12.91 -22.67 15.38
N LYS A 81 13.60 -23.53 16.14
CA LYS A 81 13.08 -24.12 17.37
C LYS A 81 13.15 -23.15 18.56
N THR A 82 14.04 -22.18 18.53
CA THR A 82 14.32 -21.25 19.63
C THR A 82 13.96 -19.81 19.29
N ASP A 83 14.34 -19.35 18.11
CA ASP A 83 14.02 -18.01 17.60
C ASP A 83 13.60 -18.10 16.12
N ARG A 84 12.28 -18.19 15.93
CA ARG A 84 11.70 -18.29 14.59
C ARG A 84 11.86 -17.00 13.78
N VAL A 85 11.83 -15.83 14.42
CA VAL A 85 11.91 -14.54 13.71
C VAL A 85 13.30 -14.36 13.12
N LEU A 86 14.32 -14.55 13.94
CA LEU A 86 15.72 -14.48 13.51
C LEU A 86 16.03 -15.54 12.43
N ALA A 87 15.56 -16.77 12.63
CA ALA A 87 15.77 -17.83 11.66
C ALA A 87 15.16 -17.51 10.29
N LEU A 88 13.90 -17.03 10.26
CA LEU A 88 13.23 -16.64 9.01
C LEU A 88 13.95 -15.48 8.32
N GLU A 89 14.42 -14.49 9.06
CA GLU A 89 15.17 -13.37 8.51
C GLU A 89 16.39 -13.86 7.71
N TYR A 90 17.20 -14.76 8.29
CA TYR A 90 18.39 -15.27 7.61
C TYR A 90 18.07 -16.27 6.50
N LEU A 91 16.99 -17.06 6.62
CA LEU A 91 16.49 -17.90 5.52
C LEU A 91 16.10 -17.05 4.30
N ILE A 92 15.42 -15.94 4.52
CA ILE A 92 15.00 -15.02 3.46
C ILE A 92 16.23 -14.32 2.85
N LYS A 93 17.11 -13.74 3.67
CA LYS A 93 18.36 -13.12 3.21
C LYS A 93 19.20 -14.08 2.36
N LEU A 94 19.33 -15.32 2.79
CA LEU A 94 20.08 -16.34 2.05
C LEU A 94 19.35 -16.76 0.77
N SER A 95 18.03 -16.82 0.78
CA SER A 95 17.21 -17.10 -0.39
C SER A 95 17.39 -16.01 -1.46
N ASP A 96 17.32 -14.73 -1.07
CA ASP A 96 17.55 -13.60 -1.98
C ASP A 96 18.99 -13.59 -2.53
N GLU A 97 19.97 -13.93 -1.71
CA GLU A 97 21.37 -14.07 -2.16
C GLU A 97 21.51 -15.20 -3.20
N CYS A 98 20.93 -16.39 -2.93
CA CYS A 98 20.93 -17.49 -3.90
C CYS A 98 20.30 -17.06 -5.24
N GLU A 99 19.14 -16.39 -5.20
CA GLU A 99 18.46 -15.90 -6.40
C GLU A 99 19.34 -14.94 -7.19
N SER A 100 20.04 -14.04 -6.52
CA SER A 100 20.90 -13.03 -7.16
C SER A 100 22.13 -13.62 -7.83
N VAL A 101 22.75 -14.66 -7.24
CA VAL A 101 24.01 -15.21 -7.74
C VAL A 101 23.84 -16.33 -8.77
N ILE A 102 22.70 -17.04 -8.78
CA ILE A 102 22.43 -18.15 -9.70
C ILE A 102 22.69 -17.78 -11.18
N PRO A 103 22.16 -16.68 -11.74
CA PRO A 103 22.40 -16.33 -13.14
C PRO A 103 23.88 -16.10 -13.43
N TYR A 104 24.60 -15.45 -12.53
CA TYR A 104 26.01 -15.15 -12.67
C TYR A 104 26.90 -16.41 -12.61
N ILE A 105 26.61 -17.30 -11.67
CA ILE A 105 27.33 -18.57 -11.54
C ILE A 105 27.04 -19.49 -12.73
N ALA A 106 25.78 -19.52 -13.21
CA ALA A 106 25.39 -20.36 -14.35
C ALA A 106 26.13 -20.05 -15.63
N MET A 107 26.59 -18.81 -15.84
CA MET A 107 27.42 -18.42 -16.99
C MET A 107 28.81 -19.05 -16.95
N ARG A 108 29.30 -19.50 -15.79
CA ARG A 108 30.66 -20.01 -15.58
C ARG A 108 30.67 -21.48 -15.21
N ASP A 109 29.77 -21.92 -14.35
CA ASP A 109 29.68 -23.27 -13.82
C ASP A 109 28.22 -23.67 -13.55
N ILE A 110 27.64 -24.38 -14.53
CA ILE A 110 26.26 -24.89 -14.47
C ILE A 110 26.07 -25.87 -13.30
N ALA A 111 27.09 -26.68 -12.97
CA ALA A 111 27.00 -27.67 -11.90
C ALA A 111 26.90 -26.99 -10.52
N SER A 112 27.69 -25.95 -10.28
CA SER A 112 27.59 -25.13 -9.07
C SER A 112 26.29 -24.35 -9.01
N ALA A 113 25.82 -23.78 -10.12
CA ALA A 113 24.52 -23.10 -10.18
C ALA A 113 23.36 -24.05 -9.80
N LYS A 114 23.35 -25.28 -10.28
CA LYS A 114 22.37 -26.32 -9.88
C LYS A 114 22.39 -26.59 -8.38
N LYS A 115 23.57 -26.74 -7.77
CA LYS A 115 23.67 -26.92 -6.31
C LYS A 115 23.14 -25.74 -5.53
N ILE A 116 23.38 -24.52 -5.99
CA ILE A 116 22.79 -23.30 -5.37
C ILE A 116 21.28 -23.28 -5.54
N MET A 117 20.75 -23.66 -6.71
CA MET A 117 19.31 -23.81 -6.93
C MET A 117 18.68 -24.84 -5.98
N ASP A 118 19.37 -25.97 -5.71
CA ASP A 118 18.88 -26.97 -4.75
C ASP A 118 18.84 -26.39 -3.31
N VAL A 119 19.86 -25.63 -2.93
CA VAL A 119 19.87 -24.93 -1.64
C VAL A 119 18.72 -23.91 -1.59
N HIS A 120 18.57 -23.09 -2.63
CA HIS A 120 17.48 -22.11 -2.74
C HIS A 120 16.10 -22.76 -2.61
N LYS A 121 15.86 -23.87 -3.34
CA LYS A 121 14.62 -24.63 -3.24
C LYS A 121 14.33 -25.08 -1.80
N GLN A 122 15.35 -25.58 -1.08
CA GLN A 122 15.20 -26.00 0.32
C GLN A 122 14.92 -24.81 1.26
N LEU A 123 15.55 -23.66 1.04
CA LEU A 123 15.30 -22.45 1.81
C LEU A 123 13.84 -21.99 1.67
N LEU A 124 13.34 -21.95 0.44
CA LEU A 124 11.94 -21.59 0.16
C LEU A 124 10.97 -22.57 0.83
N LEU A 125 11.24 -23.88 0.78
CA LEU A 125 10.41 -24.88 1.45
C LEU A 125 10.38 -24.66 2.97
N ILE A 126 11.55 -24.51 3.60
CA ILE A 126 11.64 -24.30 5.04
C ILE A 126 10.91 -23.03 5.46
N ALA A 127 11.09 -21.92 4.73
CA ALA A 127 10.42 -20.66 5.04
C ALA A 127 8.90 -20.77 4.83
N ALA A 128 8.43 -21.40 3.74
CA ALA A 128 7.02 -21.62 3.45
C ALA A 128 6.33 -22.46 4.54
N GLN A 129 6.96 -23.53 4.98
CA GLN A 129 6.51 -24.37 6.10
C GLN A 129 6.44 -23.59 7.43
N ASN A 130 7.22 -22.51 7.54
CA ASN A 130 7.28 -21.62 8.69
C ASN A 130 6.52 -20.29 8.50
N ASN A 131 5.41 -20.30 7.76
CA ASN A 131 4.49 -19.19 7.58
C ASN A 131 5.04 -18.00 6.77
N HIS A 132 5.93 -18.24 5.83
CA HIS A 132 6.39 -17.17 4.94
C HIS A 132 5.68 -17.27 3.59
N PHE A 133 4.79 -16.32 3.32
CA PHE A 133 3.89 -16.35 2.16
C PHE A 133 4.63 -16.14 0.83
N ASP A 134 5.60 -15.23 0.75
CA ASP A 134 6.40 -15.04 -0.48
C ASP A 134 7.16 -16.32 -0.87
N SER A 135 7.76 -17.01 0.10
CA SER A 135 8.44 -18.30 -0.14
C SER A 135 7.46 -19.40 -0.55
N PHE A 136 6.24 -19.41 0.02
CA PHE A 136 5.18 -20.32 -0.42
C PHE A 136 4.85 -20.10 -1.90
N LEU A 137 4.65 -18.86 -2.32
CA LEU A 137 4.30 -18.52 -3.71
C LEU A 137 5.40 -18.97 -4.70
N GLN A 138 6.66 -18.80 -4.33
CA GLN A 138 7.80 -19.21 -5.15
C GLN A 138 7.96 -20.72 -5.21
N TYR A 139 7.86 -21.40 -4.05
CA TYR A 139 8.04 -22.84 -3.97
C TYR A 139 6.89 -23.62 -4.62
N LEU A 140 5.66 -23.16 -4.44
CA LEU A 140 4.45 -23.82 -4.96
C LEU A 140 4.54 -24.09 -6.46
N GLU A 141 5.04 -23.14 -7.23
CA GLU A 141 5.14 -23.22 -8.70
C GLU A 141 6.54 -23.70 -9.19
N TRP A 142 7.39 -24.22 -8.32
CA TRP A 142 8.77 -24.55 -8.66
C TRP A 142 8.89 -25.54 -9.84
N ASN A 143 8.03 -26.54 -9.90
CA ASN A 143 8.01 -27.55 -10.95
C ASN A 143 7.34 -27.08 -12.25
N ARG A 144 6.60 -25.97 -12.21
CA ARG A 144 5.96 -25.43 -13.41
C ARG A 144 7.00 -24.85 -14.38
N ARG A 145 6.71 -24.97 -15.66
CA ARG A 145 7.51 -24.29 -16.69
C ARG A 145 7.55 -22.78 -16.42
N PRO A 146 8.71 -22.10 -16.61
CA PRO A 146 8.85 -20.67 -16.30
C PRO A 146 7.81 -19.78 -16.96
N ASP A 147 7.40 -20.12 -18.21
CA ASP A 147 6.38 -19.38 -18.97
C ASP A 147 4.95 -19.52 -18.41
N LYS A 148 4.71 -20.51 -17.55
CA LYS A 148 3.42 -20.77 -16.90
C LYS A 148 3.36 -20.35 -15.43
N ARG A 149 4.47 -19.93 -14.85
CA ARG A 149 4.51 -19.47 -13.45
C ARG A 149 3.81 -18.11 -13.33
N PHE A 150 2.85 -18.04 -12.43
CA PHE A 150 2.11 -16.81 -12.18
C PHE A 150 2.94 -15.79 -11.41
N TYR A 151 3.55 -16.22 -10.28
CA TYR A 151 4.07 -15.30 -9.28
C TYR A 151 5.41 -14.68 -9.67
N LEU A 152 6.40 -15.46 -10.12
CA LEU A 152 7.75 -14.94 -10.33
C LEU A 152 7.81 -13.75 -11.29
N ALA A 153 7.05 -13.78 -12.39
CA ALA A 153 6.99 -12.67 -13.33
C ALA A 153 6.36 -11.40 -12.74
N ARG A 154 5.57 -11.54 -11.67
CA ARG A 154 4.83 -10.46 -11.00
C ARG A 154 5.36 -10.13 -9.61
N ARG A 155 6.37 -10.85 -9.11
CA ARG A 155 6.86 -10.73 -7.72
C ARG A 155 7.17 -9.30 -7.33
N LYS A 156 7.87 -8.55 -8.21
CA LYS A 156 8.23 -7.15 -7.95
C LYS A 156 7.00 -6.27 -7.74
N VAL A 157 6.01 -6.37 -8.62
CA VAL A 157 4.82 -5.50 -8.59
C VAL A 157 3.80 -5.92 -7.51
N LEU A 158 3.77 -7.22 -7.15
CA LEU A 158 2.87 -7.74 -6.12
C LEU A 158 3.48 -7.72 -4.71
N LYS A 159 4.75 -7.39 -4.56
CA LYS A 159 5.45 -7.40 -3.26
C LYS A 159 4.74 -6.61 -2.15
N PRO A 160 4.21 -5.39 -2.38
CA PRO A 160 3.47 -4.65 -1.35
C PRO A 160 2.25 -5.41 -0.84
N ILE A 161 1.51 -6.06 -1.76
CA ILE A 161 0.31 -6.84 -1.43
C ILE A 161 0.70 -8.12 -0.68
N VAL A 162 1.72 -8.84 -1.16
CA VAL A 162 2.22 -10.06 -0.50
C VAL A 162 2.71 -9.77 0.92
N SER A 163 3.35 -8.62 1.14
CA SER A 163 3.72 -8.17 2.49
C SER A 163 2.51 -7.92 3.38
N ALA A 164 1.43 -7.33 2.85
CA ALA A 164 0.21 -7.12 3.60
C ALA A 164 -0.54 -8.44 3.90
N PHE A 165 -0.56 -9.38 2.96
CA PHE A 165 -1.07 -10.74 3.22
C PHE A 165 -0.25 -11.46 4.29
N GLN A 166 1.08 -11.26 4.33
CA GLN A 166 1.92 -11.79 5.41
C GLN A 166 1.50 -11.25 6.78
N GLU A 167 1.17 -9.98 6.89
CA GLU A 167 0.71 -9.38 8.15
C GLU A 167 -0.62 -10.00 8.61
N VAL A 168 -1.53 -10.32 7.67
CA VAL A 168 -2.75 -11.10 7.98
C VAL A 168 -2.40 -12.52 8.46
N ALA A 169 -1.47 -13.20 7.77
CA ALA A 169 -1.04 -14.54 8.14
C ALA A 169 -0.34 -14.59 9.50
N ASP A 170 0.30 -13.49 9.91
CA ASP A 170 0.95 -13.32 11.21
C ASP A 170 -0.04 -12.91 12.33
N GLY A 171 -1.34 -12.72 12.01
CA GLY A 171 -2.35 -12.29 12.97
C GLY A 171 -2.21 -10.83 13.41
N LYS A 172 -1.53 -9.99 12.62
CA LYS A 172 -1.32 -8.56 12.92
C LYS A 172 -2.49 -7.68 12.47
N LEU A 173 -3.31 -8.17 11.53
CA LEU A 173 -4.42 -7.44 10.95
C LEU A 173 -5.74 -8.19 11.15
N ASP A 174 -6.79 -7.43 11.42
CA ASP A 174 -8.18 -7.89 11.46
C ASP A 174 -8.89 -7.62 10.14
N LEU A 175 -8.49 -6.55 9.43
CA LEU A 175 -8.96 -6.18 8.11
C LEU A 175 -7.79 -5.79 7.20
N LEU A 176 -7.75 -6.39 6.02
CA LEU A 176 -6.92 -5.95 4.91
C LEU A 176 -7.83 -5.60 3.73
N THR A 177 -7.75 -4.39 3.22
CA THR A 177 -8.35 -4.03 1.93
C THR A 177 -7.26 -3.84 0.89
N VAL A 178 -7.45 -4.45 -0.29
CA VAL A 178 -6.50 -4.36 -1.41
C VAL A 178 -7.24 -3.91 -2.65
N SER A 179 -6.81 -2.81 -3.26
CA SER A 179 -7.35 -2.39 -4.54
C SER A 179 -6.26 -2.13 -5.58
N GLN A 180 -6.55 -2.56 -6.79
CA GLN A 180 -5.64 -2.42 -7.95
C GLN A 180 -6.43 -2.61 -9.26
N PRO A 181 -5.90 -2.17 -10.40
CA PRO A 181 -6.55 -2.27 -11.69
C PRO A 181 -6.92 -3.71 -12.07
N LYS A 182 -7.87 -3.85 -12.99
CA LYS A 182 -8.28 -5.15 -13.54
C LYS A 182 -7.09 -5.87 -14.20
N ARG A 183 -7.12 -7.22 -14.19
CA ARG A 183 -6.14 -8.12 -14.84
C ARG A 183 -4.72 -8.10 -14.27
N THR A 184 -4.48 -7.42 -13.16
CA THR A 184 -3.17 -7.36 -12.51
C THR A 184 -2.84 -8.57 -11.62
N GLY A 185 -3.78 -9.54 -11.49
CA GLY A 185 -3.56 -10.82 -10.81
C GLY A 185 -4.20 -10.94 -9.44
N LYS A 186 -5.16 -10.07 -9.10
CA LYS A 186 -5.89 -10.05 -7.82
C LYS A 186 -6.40 -11.42 -7.40
N THR A 187 -7.39 -11.92 -8.10
CA THR A 187 -8.09 -13.17 -7.79
C THR A 187 -7.14 -14.35 -7.63
N THR A 188 -6.12 -14.46 -8.51
CA THR A 188 -5.13 -15.54 -8.41
C THR A 188 -4.29 -15.43 -7.13
N LEU A 189 -3.84 -14.21 -6.77
CA LEU A 189 -3.07 -14.03 -5.55
C LEU A 189 -3.91 -14.31 -4.29
N GLY A 190 -5.17 -13.88 -4.29
CA GLY A 190 -6.11 -14.16 -3.21
C GLY A 190 -6.42 -15.65 -3.05
N LEU A 191 -6.60 -16.36 -4.17
CA LEU A 191 -6.77 -17.81 -4.19
C LEU A 191 -5.55 -18.52 -3.55
N LEU A 192 -4.35 -18.10 -3.91
CA LEU A 192 -3.10 -18.64 -3.35
C LEU A 192 -2.98 -18.34 -1.84
N PHE A 193 -3.47 -17.18 -1.39
CA PHE A 193 -3.51 -16.86 0.03
C PHE A 193 -4.51 -17.72 0.81
N VAL A 194 -5.70 -17.95 0.27
CA VAL A 194 -6.69 -18.85 0.87
C VAL A 194 -6.14 -20.26 1.00
N LEU A 195 -5.49 -20.77 -0.05
CA LEU A 195 -4.84 -22.10 -0.01
C LEU A 195 -3.68 -22.14 1.01
N PHE A 196 -2.89 -21.08 1.10
CA PHE A 196 -1.83 -20.98 2.11
C PHE A 196 -2.39 -21.07 3.54
N ARG A 197 -3.48 -20.35 3.83
CA ARG A 197 -4.17 -20.43 5.13
C ARG A 197 -4.73 -21.83 5.38
N ALA A 198 -5.47 -22.37 4.42
CA ALA A 198 -6.08 -23.70 4.54
C ALA A 198 -5.03 -24.84 4.64
N GLY A 199 -3.90 -24.70 3.97
CA GLY A 199 -2.80 -25.67 4.07
C GLY A 199 -2.13 -25.70 5.44
N ARG A 200 -1.97 -24.52 6.06
CA ARG A 200 -1.39 -24.39 7.41
C ARG A 200 -2.29 -24.93 8.49
N THR A 201 -3.56 -24.62 8.39
CA THR A 201 -4.60 -24.95 9.39
C THR A 201 -5.77 -25.64 8.69
N PRO A 202 -5.63 -26.91 8.25
CA PRO A 202 -6.68 -27.62 7.52
C PRO A 202 -8.00 -27.73 8.29
N ASN A 203 -7.93 -27.66 9.62
CA ASN A 203 -9.10 -27.63 10.50
C ASN A 203 -9.79 -26.26 10.58
N GLY A 204 -9.18 -25.18 10.11
CA GLY A 204 -9.81 -23.90 9.92
C GLY A 204 -10.83 -23.92 8.77
N SER A 205 -11.77 -22.99 8.78
CA SER A 205 -12.75 -22.81 7.71
C SER A 205 -12.66 -21.40 7.15
N SER A 206 -12.64 -21.30 5.82
CA SER A 206 -12.58 -20.04 5.08
C SER A 206 -13.82 -19.88 4.22
N ILE A 207 -14.34 -18.65 4.12
CA ILE A 207 -15.40 -18.28 3.18
C ILE A 207 -14.78 -17.37 2.12
N CYS A 208 -14.97 -17.72 0.85
CA CYS A 208 -14.58 -16.93 -0.30
C CYS A 208 -15.83 -16.44 -1.02
N SER A 209 -16.00 -15.12 -1.15
CA SER A 209 -17.17 -14.55 -1.80
C SER A 209 -16.79 -13.58 -2.90
N GLY A 210 -17.58 -13.51 -3.97
CA GLY A 210 -17.44 -12.60 -5.09
C GLY A 210 -18.80 -12.19 -5.66
N ALA A 211 -18.81 -11.22 -6.58
CA ALA A 211 -20.03 -10.64 -7.14
C ALA A 211 -20.94 -11.66 -7.85
N GLY A 212 -20.36 -12.61 -8.57
CA GLY A 212 -21.15 -13.53 -9.39
C GLY A 212 -20.73 -14.99 -9.28
N ASN A 213 -21.62 -15.89 -9.71
CA ASN A 213 -21.38 -17.33 -9.66
C ASN A 213 -20.18 -17.77 -10.52
N ASP A 214 -19.92 -17.11 -11.66
CA ASP A 214 -18.83 -17.47 -12.57
C ASP A 214 -17.47 -17.14 -11.94
N LEU A 215 -17.35 -15.99 -11.29
CA LEU A 215 -16.13 -15.62 -10.56
C LEU A 215 -15.83 -16.63 -9.44
N VAL A 216 -16.85 -16.95 -8.65
CA VAL A 216 -16.75 -17.90 -7.53
C VAL A 216 -16.44 -19.33 -8.03
N LYS A 217 -17.05 -19.75 -9.15
CA LYS A 217 -16.74 -21.03 -9.80
C LYS A 217 -15.30 -21.08 -10.31
N SER A 218 -14.84 -20.00 -10.93
CA SER A 218 -13.44 -19.88 -11.37
C SER A 218 -12.46 -19.97 -10.22
N PHE A 219 -12.76 -19.29 -9.10
CA PHE A 219 -11.97 -19.35 -7.87
C PHE A 219 -11.90 -20.77 -7.28
N TYR A 220 -13.06 -21.44 -7.16
CA TYR A 220 -13.16 -22.83 -6.70
C TYR A 220 -12.35 -23.78 -7.59
N ASN A 221 -12.51 -23.69 -8.92
CA ASN A 221 -11.77 -24.51 -9.87
C ASN A 221 -10.25 -24.24 -9.80
N GLY A 222 -9.86 -23.00 -9.61
CA GLY A 222 -8.44 -22.64 -9.42
C GLY A 222 -7.84 -23.27 -8.16
N CYS A 223 -8.59 -23.36 -7.07
CA CYS A 223 -8.16 -24.09 -5.88
C CYS A 223 -8.00 -25.58 -6.18
N LEU A 224 -8.96 -26.18 -6.88
CA LEU A 224 -8.89 -27.59 -7.26
C LEU A 224 -7.72 -27.91 -8.19
N ASP A 225 -7.45 -27.06 -9.17
CA ASP A 225 -6.29 -27.22 -10.07
C ASP A 225 -4.99 -27.37 -9.31
N ILE A 226 -4.77 -26.56 -8.27
CA ILE A 226 -3.57 -26.62 -7.44
C ILE A 226 -3.52 -27.90 -6.61
N LEU A 227 -4.66 -28.28 -6.02
CA LEU A 227 -4.75 -29.44 -5.15
C LEU A 227 -4.72 -30.79 -5.89
N THR A 228 -5.10 -30.80 -7.18
CA THR A 228 -5.19 -32.04 -7.98
C THR A 228 -4.05 -32.26 -8.96
N LYS A 229 -3.11 -31.30 -9.08
CA LYS A 229 -1.95 -31.37 -9.98
C LYS A 229 -0.62 -31.29 -9.20
N PRO A 230 -0.31 -32.30 -8.34
CA PRO A 230 0.89 -32.28 -7.51
C PRO A 230 2.20 -32.30 -8.30
N GLU A 231 2.17 -32.73 -9.55
CA GLU A 231 3.31 -32.69 -10.47
C GLU A 231 3.68 -31.25 -10.90
N GLU A 232 2.70 -30.34 -10.95
CA GLU A 232 2.92 -28.92 -11.25
C GLU A 232 3.08 -28.07 -9.99
N TYR A 233 2.26 -28.35 -8.96
CA TYR A 233 2.16 -27.55 -7.75
C TYR A 233 2.61 -28.34 -6.51
N LEU A 234 3.64 -27.87 -5.86
CA LEU A 234 4.26 -28.55 -4.70
C LEU A 234 3.53 -28.24 -3.37
N PHE A 235 2.19 -28.20 -3.41
CA PHE A 235 1.38 -27.86 -2.25
C PHE A 235 1.56 -28.83 -1.08
N TYR A 236 1.59 -30.13 -1.35
CA TYR A 236 1.72 -31.18 -0.34
C TYR A 236 3.12 -31.32 0.23
N ASP A 237 4.15 -30.88 -0.48
CA ASP A 237 5.51 -30.78 0.07
C ASP A 237 5.56 -29.76 1.21
N ILE A 238 4.82 -28.64 1.04
CA ILE A 238 4.74 -27.58 2.05
C ILE A 238 3.81 -28.01 3.19
N PHE A 239 2.65 -28.58 2.85
CA PHE A 239 1.57 -28.92 3.78
C PHE A 239 1.17 -30.41 3.70
N PRO A 240 2.01 -31.34 4.17
CA PRO A 240 1.78 -32.79 3.99
C PRO A 240 0.51 -33.30 4.71
N ARG A 241 0.00 -32.58 5.71
CA ARG A 241 -1.24 -32.91 6.41
C ARG A 241 -2.50 -32.45 5.67
N ALA A 242 -2.40 -31.42 4.83
CA ALA A 242 -3.55 -30.80 4.17
C ALA A 242 -3.97 -31.57 2.91
N THR A 243 -4.16 -32.88 3.01
CA THR A 243 -4.58 -33.73 1.90
C THR A 243 -6.03 -33.47 1.51
N LEU A 244 -6.32 -33.48 0.21
CA LEU A 244 -7.68 -33.33 -0.32
C LEU A 244 -8.53 -34.56 0.02
N ILE A 245 -9.57 -34.39 0.82
CA ILE A 245 -10.45 -35.48 1.28
C ILE A 245 -11.74 -35.58 0.46
N SER A 246 -12.39 -34.42 0.25
CA SER A 246 -13.64 -34.38 -0.52
C SER A 246 -13.91 -33.00 -1.08
N THR A 247 -14.67 -32.98 -2.17
CA THR A 247 -15.16 -31.76 -2.83
C THR A 247 -16.65 -31.90 -3.10
N ASN A 248 -17.33 -30.76 -3.19
CA ASN A 248 -18.69 -30.67 -3.67
C ASN A 248 -18.77 -29.53 -4.68
N ALA A 249 -19.00 -29.85 -5.96
CA ALA A 249 -19.01 -28.87 -7.04
C ALA A 249 -20.27 -27.98 -7.03
N ASP A 250 -21.42 -28.50 -6.57
CA ASP A 250 -22.67 -27.73 -6.50
C ASP A 250 -22.58 -26.69 -5.37
N GLU A 251 -22.08 -27.13 -4.22
CA GLU A 251 -21.85 -26.27 -3.07
C GLU A 251 -20.49 -25.55 -3.11
N LYS A 252 -19.64 -25.82 -4.07
CA LYS A 252 -18.29 -25.25 -4.21
C LYS A 252 -17.50 -25.30 -2.89
N THR A 253 -17.44 -26.49 -2.28
CA THR A 253 -16.75 -26.73 -1.01
C THR A 253 -15.58 -27.70 -1.17
N ILE A 254 -14.51 -27.48 -0.40
CA ILE A 254 -13.29 -28.28 -0.39
C ILE A 254 -12.96 -28.64 1.07
N ASN A 255 -12.80 -29.92 1.36
CA ASN A 255 -12.34 -30.42 2.65
C ASN A 255 -10.91 -30.95 2.56
N LEU A 256 -10.06 -30.44 3.44
CA LEU A 256 -8.68 -30.86 3.61
C LEU A 256 -8.52 -31.59 4.96
N GLU A 257 -7.62 -32.58 5.02
CA GLU A 257 -7.30 -33.42 6.19
C GLU A 257 -8.46 -34.27 6.70
N THR A 258 -9.64 -33.70 6.93
CA THR A 258 -10.83 -34.41 7.40
C THR A 258 -12.10 -33.79 6.80
N LYS A 259 -13.16 -34.58 6.64
CA LYS A 259 -14.49 -34.07 6.28
C LYS A 259 -15.14 -33.46 7.51
N LYS A 260 -15.56 -32.18 7.39
CA LYS A 260 -16.14 -31.41 8.49
C LYS A 260 -17.54 -30.89 8.15
N ARG A 261 -18.28 -30.45 9.18
CA ARG A 261 -19.55 -29.72 9.00
C ARG A 261 -19.33 -28.42 8.20
N PHE A 262 -18.31 -27.67 8.59
CA PHE A 262 -17.88 -26.46 7.86
C PHE A 262 -16.61 -26.79 7.09
N ALA A 263 -16.69 -26.73 5.77
CA ALA A 263 -15.58 -27.10 4.90
C ALA A 263 -14.36 -26.20 5.10
N SER A 264 -13.17 -26.70 4.78
CA SER A 264 -11.92 -25.92 4.87
C SER A 264 -11.96 -24.68 3.97
N ILE A 265 -12.59 -24.80 2.81
CA ILE A 265 -12.84 -23.68 1.88
C ILE A 265 -14.27 -23.80 1.38
N THR A 266 -15.05 -22.72 1.51
CA THR A 266 -16.40 -22.59 0.95
C THR A 266 -16.44 -21.37 0.04
N CYS A 267 -16.84 -21.54 -1.23
CA CYS A 267 -16.94 -20.46 -2.19
C CYS A 267 -18.42 -20.17 -2.50
N ARG A 268 -18.88 -18.92 -2.31
CA ARG A 268 -20.26 -18.49 -2.51
C ARG A 268 -20.31 -17.11 -3.15
N SER A 269 -21.22 -16.91 -4.12
CA SER A 269 -21.49 -15.55 -4.59
C SER A 269 -22.24 -14.77 -3.51
N ILE A 270 -22.11 -13.46 -3.53
CA ILE A 270 -22.81 -12.56 -2.59
C ILE A 270 -24.34 -12.68 -2.71
N ASP A 271 -24.84 -13.06 -3.89
CA ASP A 271 -26.27 -13.32 -4.13
C ASP A 271 -26.70 -14.75 -3.78
N GLY A 272 -25.76 -15.63 -3.50
CA GLY A 272 -26.02 -17.02 -3.13
C GLY A 272 -26.52 -17.15 -1.70
N ALA A 273 -27.46 -18.06 -1.46
CA ALA A 273 -27.91 -18.35 -0.09
C ALA A 273 -26.73 -18.86 0.77
N LEU A 274 -26.35 -18.08 1.76
CA LEU A 274 -25.44 -18.48 2.83
C LEU A 274 -26.26 -19.20 3.91
N THR A 275 -26.65 -20.45 3.62
CA THR A 275 -27.38 -21.27 4.60
C THR A 275 -26.49 -21.67 5.78
N GLY A 276 -27.05 -22.14 6.90
CA GLY A 276 -26.36 -22.43 8.17
C GLY A 276 -25.21 -23.46 8.17
N SER A 277 -24.67 -23.78 6.98
CA SER A 277 -23.54 -24.68 6.74
C SER A 277 -22.20 -23.98 6.45
N THR A 278 -22.14 -22.64 6.59
CA THR A 278 -20.92 -21.86 6.31
C THR A 278 -20.48 -21.07 7.52
N GLU A 279 -19.17 -21.12 7.79
CA GLU A 279 -18.51 -20.41 8.89
C GLU A 279 -17.07 -20.07 8.49
N ALA A 280 -16.57 -18.89 8.87
CA ALA A 280 -15.17 -18.53 8.76
C ALA A 280 -14.54 -18.41 10.16
N THR A 281 -13.48 -19.16 10.39
CA THR A 281 -12.81 -19.29 11.70
C THR A 281 -11.54 -18.42 11.78
N PRO A 282 -11.00 -18.14 12.98
CA PRO A 282 -9.73 -17.40 13.14
C PRO A 282 -8.56 -18.02 12.39
N ASP A 283 -8.54 -19.35 12.27
CA ASP A 283 -7.52 -20.09 11.52
C ASP A 283 -7.73 -20.05 10.00
N GLY A 284 -8.93 -19.71 9.55
CA GLY A 284 -9.27 -19.46 8.15
C GLY A 284 -9.16 -17.98 7.78
N VAL A 285 -9.99 -17.56 6.83
CA VAL A 285 -10.13 -16.18 6.37
C VAL A 285 -11.51 -15.93 5.77
N MET A 286 -12.07 -14.75 6.01
CA MET A 286 -13.18 -14.20 5.23
C MET A 286 -12.57 -13.46 4.04
N TYR A 287 -12.56 -14.09 2.86
CA TYR A 287 -11.99 -13.53 1.64
C TYR A 287 -13.09 -13.03 0.70
N LEU A 288 -13.03 -11.75 0.34
CA LEU A 288 -14.00 -11.05 -0.49
C LEU A 288 -13.31 -10.58 -1.77
N ASP A 289 -13.76 -11.05 -2.94
CA ASP A 289 -13.13 -10.78 -4.24
C ASP A 289 -14.09 -10.06 -5.20
N ASP A 290 -13.71 -8.87 -5.66
CA ASP A 290 -14.44 -8.07 -6.66
C ASP A 290 -15.97 -8.13 -6.44
N LEU A 291 -16.46 -7.64 -5.29
CA LEU A 291 -17.88 -7.74 -4.91
C LEU A 291 -18.82 -6.88 -5.75
N VAL A 292 -18.31 -5.88 -6.47
CA VAL A 292 -19.06 -5.08 -7.44
C VAL A 292 -18.90 -5.73 -8.81
N SER A 293 -20.02 -6.10 -9.44
CA SER A 293 -20.00 -6.84 -10.70
C SER A 293 -19.58 -6.00 -11.90
N ASP A 294 -20.11 -4.79 -11.98
CA ASP A 294 -19.90 -3.89 -13.11
C ASP A 294 -20.13 -2.42 -12.75
N GLU A 295 -20.00 -1.56 -13.74
CA GLU A 295 -20.15 -0.12 -13.60
C GLU A 295 -21.62 0.32 -13.44
N LEU A 296 -22.56 -0.44 -13.98
CA LEU A 296 -23.99 -0.14 -13.83
C LEU A 296 -24.44 -0.33 -12.37
N GLU A 297 -23.92 -1.38 -11.72
CA GLU A 297 -24.11 -1.58 -10.29
C GLU A 297 -23.41 -0.47 -9.49
N ALA A 298 -22.17 -0.16 -9.84
CA ALA A 298 -21.37 0.87 -9.16
C ALA A 298 -21.97 2.28 -9.21
N ASN A 299 -22.63 2.62 -10.31
CA ASN A 299 -23.30 3.90 -10.51
C ASN A 299 -24.69 4.00 -9.86
N ASN A 300 -25.20 2.90 -9.30
CA ASN A 300 -26.49 2.85 -8.64
C ASN A 300 -26.33 2.79 -7.12
N ARG A 301 -26.54 3.92 -6.45
CA ARG A 301 -26.41 4.03 -4.99
C ARG A 301 -27.25 3.01 -4.24
N THR A 302 -28.50 2.82 -4.62
CA THR A 302 -29.41 1.87 -3.97
C THR A 302 -28.92 0.42 -4.10
N ARG A 303 -28.35 0.04 -5.24
CA ARG A 303 -27.74 -1.28 -5.41
C ARG A 303 -26.52 -1.45 -4.53
N LEU A 304 -25.65 -0.43 -4.45
CA LEU A 304 -24.49 -0.48 -3.54
C LEU A 304 -24.90 -0.54 -2.07
N ASP A 305 -25.99 0.14 -1.67
CA ASP A 305 -26.53 0.05 -0.31
C ASP A 305 -27.06 -1.36 -0.04
N THR A 306 -27.81 -1.96 -0.97
CA THR A 306 -28.28 -3.35 -0.87
C THR A 306 -27.12 -4.34 -0.81
N LEU A 307 -26.10 -4.16 -1.64
CA LEU A 307 -24.88 -4.98 -1.64
C LEU A 307 -24.18 -4.90 -0.29
N TRP A 308 -24.06 -3.69 0.25
CA TRP A 308 -23.44 -3.48 1.58
C TRP A 308 -24.23 -4.16 2.69
N ASP A 309 -25.57 -4.11 2.65
CA ASP A 309 -26.40 -4.79 3.64
C ASP A 309 -26.20 -6.31 3.61
N LYS A 310 -26.04 -6.90 2.41
CA LYS A 310 -25.67 -8.32 2.26
C LYS A 310 -24.28 -8.62 2.82
N VAL A 311 -23.28 -7.78 2.51
CA VAL A 311 -21.92 -7.95 3.03
C VAL A 311 -21.95 -7.94 4.55
N ARG A 312 -22.62 -6.95 5.15
CA ARG A 312 -22.70 -6.76 6.59
C ARG A 312 -23.51 -7.86 7.28
N GLY A 313 -24.70 -8.17 6.76
CA GLY A 313 -25.64 -9.10 7.37
C GLY A 313 -25.30 -10.56 7.09
N ASP A 314 -25.05 -10.89 5.83
CA ASP A 314 -24.92 -12.27 5.40
C ASP A 314 -23.49 -12.80 5.48
N LEU A 315 -22.49 -12.02 5.03
CA LEU A 315 -21.09 -12.46 5.01
C LEU A 315 -20.41 -12.25 6.37
N LEU A 316 -20.34 -11.00 6.85
CA LEU A 316 -19.62 -10.70 8.09
C LEU A 316 -20.25 -11.38 9.30
N GLY A 317 -21.57 -11.63 9.28
CA GLY A 317 -22.27 -12.40 10.29
C GLY A 317 -21.90 -13.89 10.35
N ARG A 318 -21.18 -14.43 9.36
CA ARG A 318 -20.67 -15.82 9.34
C ARG A 318 -19.25 -15.97 9.85
N ARG A 319 -18.66 -14.90 10.29
CA ARG A 319 -17.30 -14.87 10.79
C ARG A 319 -17.29 -15.04 12.30
N LEU A 320 -16.47 -15.96 12.80
CA LEU A 320 -16.17 -16.05 14.23
C LEU A 320 -15.26 -14.89 14.66
N GLU A 321 -15.32 -14.54 15.93
CA GLU A 321 -14.42 -13.55 16.53
C GLU A 321 -12.95 -13.93 16.29
N GLY A 322 -12.14 -12.96 15.91
CA GLY A 322 -10.73 -13.17 15.57
C GLY A 322 -10.46 -13.68 14.14
N CYS A 323 -11.50 -13.99 13.34
CA CYS A 323 -11.30 -14.33 11.93
C CYS A 323 -10.95 -13.09 11.12
N PRO A 324 -9.81 -13.04 10.40
CA PRO A 324 -9.43 -11.90 9.60
C PRO A 324 -10.32 -11.75 8.36
N ILE A 325 -10.50 -10.50 7.93
CA ILE A 325 -11.17 -10.14 6.68
C ILE A 325 -10.11 -9.68 5.69
N VAL A 326 -10.14 -10.24 4.49
CA VAL A 326 -9.38 -9.75 3.35
C VAL A 326 -10.37 -9.40 2.24
N ALA A 327 -10.49 -8.12 1.92
CA ALA A 327 -11.34 -7.63 0.84
C ALA A 327 -10.45 -7.11 -0.28
N GLN A 328 -10.56 -7.70 -1.46
CA GLN A 328 -9.76 -7.37 -2.63
C GLN A 328 -10.67 -7.03 -3.81
N GLY A 329 -10.30 -6.01 -4.59
CA GLY A 329 -11.11 -5.64 -5.74
C GLY A 329 -10.56 -4.46 -6.53
N THR A 330 -11.34 -4.04 -7.50
CA THR A 330 -11.17 -2.76 -8.20
C THR A 330 -12.09 -1.75 -7.54
N ARG A 331 -11.61 -0.53 -7.29
CA ARG A 331 -12.47 0.55 -6.81
C ARG A 331 -13.39 1.03 -7.93
N TYR A 332 -14.63 1.28 -7.60
CA TYR A 332 -15.60 1.83 -8.54
C TYR A 332 -16.26 3.10 -8.00
N SER A 333 -16.52 3.14 -6.71
CA SER A 333 -17.27 4.21 -6.04
C SER A 333 -16.75 4.41 -4.62
N LEU A 334 -16.96 5.57 -4.05
CA LEU A 334 -16.74 5.82 -2.62
C LEU A 334 -17.58 4.85 -1.75
N TYR A 335 -18.70 4.42 -2.28
CA TYR A 335 -19.69 3.59 -1.57
C TYR A 335 -19.62 2.10 -1.91
N ASP A 336 -18.58 1.68 -2.63
CA ASP A 336 -18.32 0.27 -2.86
C ASP A 336 -17.97 -0.45 -1.53
N PRO A 337 -18.10 -1.78 -1.45
CA PRO A 337 -17.85 -2.52 -0.21
C PRO A 337 -16.45 -2.30 0.37
N LEU A 338 -15.42 -2.08 -0.46
CA LEU A 338 -14.06 -1.81 0.02
C LEU A 338 -14.01 -0.47 0.78
N GLY A 339 -14.56 0.59 0.18
CA GLY A 339 -14.63 1.90 0.82
C GLY A 339 -15.42 1.88 2.12
N ARG A 340 -16.55 1.17 2.15
CA ARG A 340 -17.37 1.04 3.36
C ARG A 340 -16.69 0.23 4.47
N LEU A 341 -15.95 -0.83 4.12
CA LEU A 341 -15.13 -1.55 5.09
C LEU A 341 -14.07 -0.66 5.72
N GLN A 342 -13.41 0.18 4.89
CA GLN A 342 -12.43 1.17 5.37
C GLN A 342 -13.09 2.20 6.30
N GLU A 343 -14.30 2.69 5.95
CA GLU A 343 -15.05 3.67 6.73
C GLU A 343 -15.46 3.15 8.11
N ILE A 344 -15.91 1.88 8.23
CA ILE A 344 -16.35 1.32 9.51
C ILE A 344 -15.21 0.78 10.38
N ALA A 345 -14.07 0.47 9.81
CA ALA A 345 -12.97 -0.20 10.50
C ALA A 345 -12.51 0.51 11.80
N PRO A 346 -12.36 1.86 11.85
CA PRO A 346 -12.01 2.56 13.07
C PRO A 346 -13.07 2.40 14.17
N THR A 347 -14.34 2.47 13.81
CA THR A 347 -15.45 2.29 14.75
C THR A 347 -15.50 0.88 15.35
N MET A 348 -15.08 -0.11 14.55
CA MET A 348 -14.99 -1.51 15.00
C MET A 348 -13.70 -1.80 15.79
N GLY A 349 -12.77 -0.85 15.86
CA GLY A 349 -11.48 -1.04 16.50
C GLY A 349 -10.59 -2.07 15.80
N TRP A 350 -10.79 -2.32 14.50
CA TRP A 350 -10.02 -3.30 13.75
C TRP A 350 -8.61 -2.79 13.42
N ARG A 351 -7.62 -3.63 13.62
CA ARG A 351 -6.26 -3.40 13.11
C ARG A 351 -6.29 -3.53 11.60
N THR A 352 -6.26 -2.40 10.91
CA THR A 352 -6.56 -2.31 9.48
C THR A 352 -5.33 -1.90 8.69
N LYS A 353 -5.17 -2.49 7.50
CA LYS A 353 -4.26 -2.02 6.48
C LYS A 353 -4.99 -1.84 5.16
N VAL A 354 -4.75 -0.71 4.53
CA VAL A 354 -5.27 -0.35 3.19
C VAL A 354 -4.10 -0.38 2.22
N VAL A 355 -4.23 -1.12 1.12
CA VAL A 355 -3.24 -1.19 0.04
C VAL A 355 -3.95 -0.82 -1.26
N GLU A 356 -3.67 0.37 -1.77
CA GLU A 356 -4.20 0.89 -3.02
C GLU A 356 -3.04 1.11 -3.98
N ILE A 357 -3.03 0.37 -5.10
CA ILE A 357 -1.95 0.47 -6.09
C ILE A 357 -2.55 1.02 -7.39
N PRO A 358 -2.26 2.28 -7.72
CA PRO A 358 -2.72 2.88 -8.96
C PRO A 358 -2.04 2.25 -10.19
N ALA A 359 -2.69 2.33 -11.35
CA ALA A 359 -2.15 1.86 -12.62
C ALA A 359 -0.85 2.59 -12.99
N LEU A 360 -0.88 3.93 -12.87
CA LEU A 360 0.26 4.79 -13.03
C LEU A 360 0.60 5.44 -11.70
N ASP A 361 1.87 5.47 -11.35
CA ASP A 361 2.35 6.22 -10.20
C ASP A 361 2.00 7.71 -10.37
N PRO A 362 1.35 8.35 -9.38
CA PRO A 362 0.87 9.72 -9.51
C PRO A 362 1.99 10.76 -9.63
N ILE A 363 3.23 10.42 -9.24
CA ILE A 363 4.38 11.33 -9.28
C ILE A 363 5.16 11.14 -10.57
N THR A 364 5.53 9.90 -10.87
CA THR A 364 6.41 9.59 -12.03
C THR A 364 5.66 9.36 -13.32
N ASP A 365 4.33 9.17 -13.29
CA ASP A 365 3.49 8.73 -14.42
C ASP A 365 3.97 7.44 -15.08
N GLU A 366 4.69 6.59 -14.32
CA GLU A 366 5.15 5.28 -14.77
C GLU A 366 4.22 4.17 -14.27
N SER A 367 4.18 3.07 -15.01
CA SER A 367 3.35 1.92 -14.66
C SER A 367 3.85 1.23 -13.39
N ASN A 368 2.95 1.02 -12.42
CA ASN A 368 3.19 0.19 -11.25
C ASN A 368 3.09 -1.32 -11.54
N PHE A 369 2.63 -1.70 -12.73
CA PHE A 369 2.35 -3.10 -13.09
C PHE A 369 3.13 -3.61 -14.30
N GLU A 370 4.14 -2.89 -14.77
CA GLU A 370 4.94 -3.37 -15.89
C GLU A 370 5.65 -4.69 -15.54
N ILE A 371 5.38 -5.71 -16.32
CA ILE A 371 5.96 -7.05 -16.17
C ILE A 371 6.43 -7.57 -17.53
N VAL A 372 7.31 -8.57 -17.50
CA VAL A 372 7.73 -9.31 -18.70
C VAL A 372 7.15 -10.72 -18.66
N LEU A 373 6.28 -11.04 -19.61
CA LEU A 373 5.71 -12.37 -19.79
C LEU A 373 6.12 -12.91 -21.17
N ASN A 374 6.76 -14.07 -21.19
CA ASN A 374 7.20 -14.72 -22.42
C ASN A 374 7.99 -13.79 -23.35
N GLY A 375 8.88 -12.97 -22.76
CA GLY A 375 9.71 -12.00 -23.46
C GLY A 375 8.97 -10.74 -23.93
N LYS A 376 7.69 -10.59 -23.64
CA LYS A 376 6.89 -9.40 -23.97
C LYS A 376 6.60 -8.57 -22.74
N LYS A 377 6.79 -7.25 -22.84
CA LYS A 377 6.34 -6.30 -21.84
C LYS A 377 4.83 -6.18 -21.84
N MET A 378 4.22 -6.26 -20.67
CA MET A 378 2.79 -6.14 -20.43
C MET A 378 2.53 -5.04 -19.41
N PHE A 379 1.37 -4.40 -19.49
CA PHE A 379 0.96 -3.33 -18.59
C PHE A 379 1.96 -2.16 -18.54
N THR A 380 2.50 -1.82 -19.73
CA THR A 380 3.49 -0.74 -19.86
C THR A 380 2.86 0.62 -19.55
N THR A 381 3.69 1.61 -19.29
CA THR A 381 3.26 3.00 -19.12
C THR A 381 2.46 3.49 -20.34
N GLU A 382 2.91 3.17 -21.56
CA GLU A 382 2.20 3.53 -22.78
C GLU A 382 0.83 2.87 -22.89
N TYR A 383 0.72 1.60 -22.47
CA TYR A 383 -0.57 0.89 -22.41
C TYR A 383 -1.55 1.65 -21.54
N TYR A 384 -1.18 2.00 -20.30
CA TYR A 384 -2.08 2.70 -19.39
C TYR A 384 -2.39 4.14 -19.82
N ARG A 385 -1.46 4.83 -20.48
CA ARG A 385 -1.74 6.15 -21.06
C ARG A 385 -2.80 6.07 -22.16
N LYS A 386 -2.76 5.04 -23.01
CA LYS A 386 -3.82 4.79 -24.01
C LYS A 386 -5.15 4.43 -23.36
N GLU A 387 -5.15 3.56 -22.34
CA GLU A 387 -6.38 3.25 -21.59
C GLU A 387 -7.00 4.51 -20.98
N ARG A 388 -6.18 5.44 -20.48
CA ARG A 388 -6.67 6.72 -19.93
C ARG A 388 -7.41 7.57 -20.96
N GLU A 389 -7.03 7.52 -22.22
CA GLU A 389 -7.71 8.23 -23.30
C GLU A 389 -9.05 7.58 -23.71
N LEU A 390 -9.19 6.27 -23.45
CA LEU A 390 -10.39 5.50 -23.84
C LEU A 390 -11.52 5.58 -22.81
N VAL A 391 -11.20 5.89 -21.56
CA VAL A 391 -12.17 5.88 -20.46
C VAL A 391 -12.46 7.29 -19.96
N THR A 392 -13.62 7.47 -19.28
CA THR A 392 -13.93 8.75 -18.67
C THR A 392 -12.99 9.08 -17.51
N PRO A 393 -12.79 10.36 -17.16
CA PRO A 393 -11.96 10.75 -16.00
C PRO A 393 -12.39 10.06 -14.70
N VAL A 394 -13.70 9.86 -14.50
CA VAL A 394 -14.25 9.14 -13.33
C VAL A 394 -13.84 7.68 -13.32
N GLN A 395 -13.97 6.99 -14.45
CA GLN A 395 -13.53 5.61 -14.58
C GLN A 395 -12.01 5.47 -14.41
N TRP A 396 -11.25 6.41 -14.97
CA TRP A 396 -9.81 6.41 -14.80
C TRP A 396 -9.42 6.56 -13.32
N ALA A 397 -9.97 7.56 -12.63
CA ALA A 397 -9.65 7.80 -11.23
C ALA A 397 -10.07 6.61 -10.34
N SER A 398 -11.27 6.06 -10.54
CA SER A 398 -11.75 4.94 -9.71
C SER A 398 -11.07 3.62 -10.06
N GLN A 399 -11.24 3.13 -11.31
CA GLN A 399 -10.89 1.76 -11.67
C GLN A 399 -9.39 1.55 -11.96
N PHE A 400 -8.69 2.61 -12.37
CA PHE A 400 -7.26 2.54 -12.68
C PHE A 400 -6.39 3.17 -11.59
N GLN A 401 -6.76 4.35 -11.06
CA GLN A 401 -5.98 5.02 -10.02
C GLN A 401 -6.41 4.64 -8.59
N GLN A 402 -7.49 3.88 -8.43
CA GLN A 402 -8.07 3.43 -7.15
C GLN A 402 -8.55 4.59 -6.26
N GLU A 403 -8.83 5.75 -6.85
CA GLU A 403 -9.29 6.98 -6.20
C GLU A 403 -10.71 7.34 -6.69
N PRO A 404 -11.77 6.62 -6.26
CA PRO A 404 -13.13 6.94 -6.67
C PRO A 404 -13.58 8.28 -6.11
N PHE A 405 -14.30 9.06 -6.92
CA PHE A 405 -14.95 10.29 -6.52
C PHE A 405 -16.35 10.41 -7.14
N GLU A 406 -17.22 11.23 -6.56
CA GLU A 406 -18.54 11.48 -7.15
C GLU A 406 -18.46 12.61 -8.19
N ALA A 407 -18.75 12.31 -9.46
CA ALA A 407 -18.80 13.32 -10.51
C ALA A 407 -20.07 14.22 -10.41
N LYS A 408 -21.13 13.77 -9.74
CA LYS A 408 -22.32 14.59 -9.49
C LYS A 408 -22.05 15.58 -8.37
N GLY A 409 -22.10 16.87 -8.72
CA GLY A 409 -21.95 17.96 -7.75
C GLY A 409 -20.52 18.47 -7.59
N LEU A 410 -19.61 18.21 -8.57
CA LEU A 410 -18.33 18.91 -8.61
C LEU A 410 -18.56 20.42 -8.50
N THR A 411 -17.92 21.05 -7.53
CA THR A 411 -18.01 22.50 -7.32
C THR A 411 -17.19 23.24 -8.36
N PHE A 412 -16.02 22.67 -8.71
CA PHE A 412 -15.06 23.25 -9.64
C PHE A 412 -14.73 22.30 -10.81
N PRO A 413 -15.72 21.95 -11.67
CA PRO A 413 -15.48 21.06 -12.78
C PRO A 413 -14.48 21.69 -13.76
N GLU A 414 -13.56 20.88 -14.28
CA GLU A 414 -12.43 21.33 -15.09
C GLU A 414 -12.82 22.19 -16.29
N GLU A 415 -13.92 21.85 -16.93
CA GLU A 415 -14.46 22.54 -18.11
C GLU A 415 -15.03 23.93 -17.81
N LYS A 416 -15.22 24.27 -16.54
CA LYS A 416 -15.72 25.59 -16.10
C LYS A 416 -14.61 26.49 -15.55
N LEU A 417 -13.38 25.97 -15.39
CA LEU A 417 -12.28 26.78 -14.90
C LEU A 417 -11.65 27.59 -16.03
N ASN A 418 -11.46 28.90 -15.78
CA ASN A 418 -10.71 29.74 -16.71
C ASN A 418 -9.23 29.34 -16.70
N ARG A 419 -8.61 29.25 -17.89
CA ARG A 419 -7.21 28.86 -18.05
C ARG A 419 -6.42 29.98 -18.74
N TYR A 420 -5.14 30.10 -18.37
CA TYR A 420 -4.23 31.04 -19.03
C TYR A 420 -2.89 30.38 -19.34
N ILE A 421 -2.25 30.83 -20.40
CA ILE A 421 -0.93 30.38 -20.84
C ILE A 421 0.15 31.37 -20.38
N GLU A 422 -0.15 32.65 -20.43
CA GLU A 422 0.75 33.73 -20.04
C GLU A 422 -0.02 34.82 -19.29
N LEU A 423 0.64 35.45 -18.32
CA LEU A 423 0.08 36.60 -17.62
C LEU A 423 -0.05 37.80 -18.60
N PRO A 424 -0.94 38.78 -18.32
CA PRO A 424 -0.99 40.00 -19.09
C PRO A 424 0.38 40.69 -19.14
N VAL A 425 0.88 40.94 -20.37
CA VAL A 425 2.22 41.52 -20.61
C VAL A 425 2.19 43.05 -20.77
N ASP A 426 1.02 43.62 -20.92
CA ASP A 426 0.80 45.05 -21.20
C ASP A 426 0.75 45.90 -19.94
N ARG A 427 0.66 45.30 -18.76
CA ARG A 427 0.60 46.01 -17.47
C ARG A 427 1.12 45.14 -16.32
N ASP A 428 1.64 45.77 -15.28
CA ASP A 428 1.97 45.12 -14.02
C ASP A 428 0.69 44.77 -13.24
N PRO A 429 0.74 43.72 -12.38
CA PRO A 429 -0.39 43.39 -11.52
C PRO A 429 -0.66 44.51 -10.49
N ASP A 430 -1.94 44.81 -10.25
CA ASP A 430 -2.36 45.81 -9.25
C ASP A 430 -1.89 45.44 -7.84
N ALA A 431 -1.83 44.14 -7.54
CA ALA A 431 -1.28 43.61 -6.31
C ALA A 431 -0.91 42.11 -6.50
N ILE A 432 0.03 41.63 -5.69
CA ILE A 432 0.32 40.21 -5.56
C ILE A 432 0.06 39.83 -4.11
N ILE A 433 -0.88 38.91 -3.89
CA ILE A 433 -1.30 38.47 -2.56
C ILE A 433 -1.26 36.98 -2.42
N ALA A 434 -1.21 36.48 -1.17
CA ALA A 434 -1.32 35.08 -0.85
C ALA A 434 -2.25 34.88 0.35
N VAL A 435 -2.93 33.74 0.39
CA VAL A 435 -3.70 33.30 1.56
C VAL A 435 -3.27 31.87 1.86
N CYS A 436 -3.08 31.55 3.12
CA CYS A 436 -2.60 30.24 3.54
C CYS A 436 -3.58 29.59 4.52
N ASP A 437 -4.06 28.40 4.14
CA ASP A 437 -4.64 27.43 5.05
C ASP A 437 -3.50 26.57 5.61
N THR A 438 -3.34 26.56 6.92
CA THR A 438 -2.23 25.86 7.59
C THR A 438 -2.69 24.48 8.06
N ALA A 439 -2.05 23.42 7.58
CA ALA A 439 -2.31 22.07 8.05
C ALA A 439 -1.95 21.89 9.55
N GLU A 440 -2.84 21.27 10.31
CA GLU A 440 -2.63 21.04 11.76
C GLU A 440 -1.98 19.68 12.08
N SER A 441 -2.21 18.64 11.33
CA SER A 441 -1.52 17.33 11.46
C SER A 441 -1.99 16.27 10.42
N GLY A 442 -1.08 15.49 9.95
CA GLY A 442 -1.22 14.09 9.49
C GLY A 442 -1.74 13.87 8.07
N SER A 443 -2.87 14.37 7.63
CA SER A 443 -3.43 14.12 6.29
C SER A 443 -3.68 15.39 5.47
N ASP A 444 -3.77 16.55 6.14
CA ASP A 444 -4.12 17.81 5.50
C ASP A 444 -2.89 18.50 4.92
N SER A 445 -3.06 19.15 3.78
CA SER A 445 -1.99 19.88 3.10
C SER A 445 -1.96 21.35 3.53
N CYS A 446 -0.76 21.87 3.80
CA CYS A 446 -0.57 23.32 3.82
C CYS A 446 -0.84 23.86 2.41
N SER A 447 -1.88 24.66 2.26
CA SER A 447 -2.34 25.20 0.98
C SER A 447 -2.21 26.72 0.93
N MET A 448 -1.31 27.23 0.07
CA MET A 448 -1.08 28.68 -0.08
C MET A 448 -1.04 29.06 -1.57
N PRO A 449 -2.19 29.39 -2.19
CA PRO A 449 -2.22 30.00 -3.51
C PRO A 449 -1.63 31.42 -3.49
N ILE A 450 -0.86 31.75 -4.54
CA ILE A 450 -0.30 33.06 -4.81
C ILE A 450 -1.01 33.66 -6.01
N ALA A 451 -1.69 34.78 -5.78
CA ALA A 451 -2.56 35.42 -6.74
C ALA A 451 -1.98 36.74 -7.24
N TYR A 452 -1.98 36.92 -8.55
CA TYR A 452 -1.68 38.17 -9.25
C TYR A 452 -3.00 38.82 -9.67
N LEU A 453 -3.24 40.03 -9.23
CA LEU A 453 -4.51 40.72 -9.43
C LEU A 453 -4.41 41.72 -10.59
N TYR A 454 -5.37 41.65 -11.51
CA TYR A 454 -5.50 42.56 -12.65
C TYR A 454 -6.97 43.03 -12.74
N GLY A 455 -7.32 44.05 -11.98
CA GLY A 455 -8.71 44.50 -11.83
C GLY A 455 -9.52 43.48 -11.03
N GLU A 456 -10.55 42.90 -11.66
CA GLU A 456 -11.35 41.81 -11.07
C GLU A 456 -10.79 40.42 -11.34
N ASP A 457 -9.82 40.28 -12.26
CA ASP A 457 -9.22 39.02 -12.67
C ASP A 457 -8.12 38.60 -11.69
N VAL A 458 -8.16 37.34 -11.26
CA VAL A 458 -7.30 36.74 -10.24
C VAL A 458 -6.52 35.58 -10.86
N PHE A 459 -5.24 35.77 -11.15
CA PHE A 459 -4.39 34.77 -11.75
C PHE A 459 -3.65 33.99 -10.65
N ILE A 460 -3.94 32.70 -10.50
CA ILE A 460 -3.22 31.80 -9.57
C ILE A 460 -1.90 31.38 -10.23
N GLU A 461 -0.84 32.16 -9.92
CA GLU A 461 0.47 31.98 -10.57
C GLU A 461 1.30 30.86 -9.94
N ASP A 462 1.21 30.67 -8.64
CA ASP A 462 1.93 29.61 -7.95
C ASP A 462 1.17 29.15 -6.71
N VAL A 463 1.54 27.98 -6.17
CA VAL A 463 0.94 27.46 -4.95
C VAL A 463 2.00 26.78 -4.08
N VAL A 464 1.90 26.86 -2.76
CA VAL A 464 2.44 25.85 -1.85
C VAL A 464 1.32 24.86 -1.60
N PHE A 465 1.55 23.59 -1.89
CA PHE A 465 0.59 22.52 -1.65
C PHE A 465 1.34 21.26 -1.23
N ASP A 466 1.47 21.07 0.09
CA ASP A 466 2.38 20.06 0.66
C ASP A 466 1.84 19.58 2.00
N ASN A 467 1.79 18.26 2.20
CA ASN A 467 1.38 17.61 3.45
C ASN A 467 2.55 17.31 4.40
N GLY A 468 3.72 17.86 4.12
CA GLY A 468 4.89 17.78 4.99
C GLY A 468 4.71 18.52 6.31
N THR A 469 5.61 18.24 7.26
CA THR A 469 5.62 18.92 8.56
C THR A 469 5.84 20.43 8.43
N ALA A 470 5.50 21.19 9.48
CA ALA A 470 5.70 22.62 9.53
C ALA A 470 7.15 23.07 9.26
N ASP A 471 8.14 22.22 9.58
CA ASP A 471 9.55 22.47 9.29
C ASP A 471 9.88 22.43 7.80
N VAL A 472 9.07 21.73 7.01
CA VAL A 472 9.17 21.66 5.54
C VAL A 472 8.37 22.79 4.89
N THR A 473 7.11 22.99 5.33
CA THR A 473 6.16 23.88 4.67
C THR A 473 6.43 25.37 4.96
N LYS A 474 6.87 25.73 6.18
CA LYS A 474 7.21 27.15 6.52
C LYS A 474 8.31 27.73 5.63
N PRO A 475 9.47 27.05 5.40
CA PRO A 475 10.48 27.55 4.48
C PRO A 475 10.00 27.66 3.03
N GLN A 476 9.14 26.73 2.57
CA GLN A 476 8.55 26.80 1.23
C GLN A 476 7.65 28.02 1.08
N CYS A 477 6.76 28.29 2.05
CA CYS A 477 5.92 29.47 2.06
C CYS A 477 6.78 30.75 2.02
N ALA A 478 7.76 30.90 2.90
CA ALA A 478 8.63 32.07 2.96
C ALA A 478 9.39 32.30 1.64
N LYS A 479 9.95 31.24 1.05
CA LYS A 479 10.68 31.30 -0.23
C LYS A 479 9.79 31.80 -1.37
N LYS A 480 8.58 31.25 -1.52
CA LYS A 480 7.64 31.64 -2.57
C LYS A 480 7.12 33.06 -2.38
N LEU A 481 6.82 33.47 -1.13
CA LEU A 481 6.43 34.84 -0.84
C LEU A 481 7.48 35.86 -1.28
N VAL A 482 8.75 35.57 -1.06
CA VAL A 482 9.87 36.43 -1.47
C VAL A 482 10.07 36.37 -2.98
N GLN A 483 10.05 35.18 -3.57
CA GLN A 483 10.23 34.96 -5.01
C GLN A 483 9.22 35.74 -5.85
N HIS A 484 7.94 35.71 -5.47
CA HIS A 484 6.85 36.39 -6.15
C HIS A 484 6.65 37.85 -5.69
N LYS A 485 7.49 38.35 -4.77
CA LYS A 485 7.36 39.71 -4.21
C LYS A 485 5.95 39.99 -3.68
N VAL A 486 5.36 39.00 -3.00
CA VAL A 486 4.02 39.10 -2.46
C VAL A 486 3.92 40.30 -1.51
N SER A 487 2.95 41.17 -1.74
CA SER A 487 2.74 42.37 -0.92
C SER A 487 2.13 42.05 0.44
N THR A 488 1.10 41.19 0.45
CA THR A 488 0.38 40.78 1.66
C THR A 488 0.11 39.27 1.62
N ALA A 489 0.41 38.56 2.71
CA ALA A 489 0.08 37.17 2.92
C ALA A 489 -0.77 37.02 4.19
N THR A 490 -1.99 36.48 4.05
CA THR A 490 -2.93 36.25 5.16
C THR A 490 -2.97 34.76 5.50
N PHE A 491 -2.66 34.43 6.75
CA PHE A 491 -2.67 33.07 7.27
C PHE A 491 -3.90 32.83 8.14
N GLU A 492 -4.57 31.70 7.96
CA GLU A 492 -5.63 31.33 8.88
C GLU A 492 -5.05 31.09 10.29
N SER A 493 -5.66 31.73 11.31
CA SER A 493 -5.09 31.74 12.67
C SER A 493 -5.80 30.79 13.63
N ASN A 494 -6.59 29.83 13.12
CA ASN A 494 -7.18 28.80 13.93
C ASN A 494 -6.07 27.92 14.53
N ASN A 495 -6.20 27.55 15.81
CA ASN A 495 -5.25 26.71 16.55
C ASN A 495 -3.76 27.19 16.46
N ALA A 496 -2.88 26.44 15.82
CA ALA A 496 -1.44 26.74 15.72
C ALA A 496 -1.07 27.72 14.60
N GLY A 497 -2.03 28.17 13.77
CA GLY A 497 -1.78 29.00 12.58
C GLY A 497 -1.10 30.35 12.88
N SER A 498 -1.36 30.95 14.05
CA SER A 498 -0.69 32.20 14.45
C SER A 498 0.82 32.03 14.67
N TYR A 499 1.26 30.90 15.23
CA TYR A 499 2.67 30.60 15.39
C TYR A 499 3.32 30.30 14.03
N PHE A 500 2.62 29.58 13.16
CA PHE A 500 3.07 29.32 11.80
C PHE A 500 3.33 30.62 11.03
N ALA A 501 2.37 31.53 11.03
CA ALA A 501 2.49 32.85 10.38
C ALA A 501 3.65 33.68 10.92
N ARG A 502 3.86 33.70 12.24
CA ARG A 502 5.00 34.41 12.88
C ARG A 502 6.34 33.85 12.38
N ASP A 503 6.50 32.53 12.37
CA ASP A 503 7.74 31.90 11.96
C ASP A 503 7.99 32.13 10.45
N VAL A 504 6.96 32.07 9.60
CA VAL A 504 7.07 32.44 8.18
C VAL A 504 7.47 33.92 8.02
N SER A 505 6.90 34.84 8.82
CA SER A 505 7.27 36.27 8.79
C SER A 505 8.75 36.49 9.13
N GLU A 506 9.28 35.76 10.10
CA GLU A 506 10.71 35.81 10.45
C GLU A 506 11.60 35.27 9.32
N LEU A 507 11.18 34.17 8.68
CA LEU A 507 11.89 33.59 7.54
C LEU A 507 11.87 34.54 6.32
N VAL A 508 10.74 35.18 6.02
CA VAL A 508 10.62 36.19 4.95
C VAL A 508 11.61 37.34 5.18
N LYS A 509 11.69 37.85 6.41
CA LYS A 509 12.67 38.92 6.78
C LYS A 509 14.11 38.46 6.60
N LYS A 510 14.44 37.22 7.04
CA LYS A 510 15.77 36.63 6.87
C LYS A 510 16.17 36.49 5.40
N LEU A 511 15.19 36.23 4.52
CA LEU A 511 15.37 36.14 3.06
C LEU A 511 15.37 37.51 2.36
N GLY A 512 15.25 38.63 3.09
CA GLY A 512 15.23 39.98 2.56
C GLY A 512 13.90 40.39 1.93
N GLY A 513 12.81 39.63 2.17
CA GLY A 513 11.49 39.93 1.67
C GLY A 513 10.77 41.07 2.44
N LYS A 514 9.81 41.70 1.78
CA LYS A 514 9.01 42.83 2.33
C LYS A 514 7.53 42.50 2.51
N THR A 515 7.14 41.20 2.41
CA THR A 515 5.75 40.74 2.52
C THR A 515 5.18 41.10 3.91
N SER A 516 4.01 41.73 3.92
CA SER A 516 3.22 41.93 5.13
C SER A 516 2.48 40.64 5.49
N VAL A 517 2.98 39.91 6.48
CA VAL A 517 2.32 38.69 6.96
C VAL A 517 1.27 39.05 8.02
N ARG A 518 0.04 38.62 7.78
CA ARG A 518 -1.13 38.86 8.65
C ARG A 518 -1.76 37.53 9.06
N THR A 519 -2.54 37.58 10.14
CA THR A 519 -3.36 36.44 10.57
C THR A 519 -4.83 36.83 10.60
N LYS A 520 -5.72 35.93 10.22
CA LYS A 520 -7.16 36.12 10.24
C LYS A 520 -7.84 34.91 10.81
N ARG A 521 -8.68 35.08 11.82
CA ARG A 521 -9.47 34.00 12.39
C ARG A 521 -10.72 33.77 11.55
N THR A 522 -10.99 32.49 11.23
CA THR A 522 -12.17 32.08 10.48
C THR A 522 -13.15 31.39 11.42
N ILE A 523 -14.42 31.83 11.41
CA ILE A 523 -15.47 31.31 12.31
C ILE A 523 -16.51 30.52 11.50
N SER A 524 -16.60 30.74 10.19
CA SER A 524 -17.58 30.08 9.32
C SER A 524 -17.25 28.64 9.07
N ASN A 525 -18.27 27.79 8.91
CA ASN A 525 -18.12 26.40 8.49
C ASN A 525 -17.41 26.34 7.12
N LYS A 526 -16.39 25.49 7.00
CA LYS A 526 -15.54 25.31 5.81
C LYS A 526 -16.37 25.06 4.54
N GLN A 527 -17.27 24.10 4.60
CA GLN A 527 -18.11 23.73 3.46
C GLN A 527 -19.00 24.89 2.98
N THR A 528 -19.64 25.60 3.91
CA THR A 528 -20.46 26.78 3.62
C THR A 528 -19.62 27.89 2.98
N ARG A 529 -18.40 28.11 3.46
CA ARG A 529 -17.45 29.09 2.93
C ARG A 529 -17.09 28.82 1.47
N ILE A 530 -16.70 27.55 1.18
CA ILE A 530 -16.36 27.12 -0.17
C ILE A 530 -17.55 27.30 -1.12
N GLU A 531 -18.75 26.94 -0.67
CA GLU A 531 -19.97 27.08 -1.46
C GLU A 531 -20.27 28.55 -1.83
N PHE A 532 -20.17 29.46 -0.87
CA PHE A 532 -20.35 30.90 -1.12
C PHE A 532 -19.27 31.53 -2.00
N ALA A 533 -18.04 31.00 -1.98
CA ALA A 533 -16.93 31.50 -2.79
C ALA A 533 -16.94 30.92 -4.21
N SER A 534 -17.62 29.79 -4.44
CA SER A 534 -17.50 29.01 -5.69
C SER A 534 -17.85 29.81 -6.96
N ASP A 535 -18.90 30.62 -6.92
CA ASP A 535 -19.32 31.43 -8.09
C ASP A 535 -18.29 32.52 -8.44
N GLY A 536 -17.69 33.17 -7.43
CA GLY A 536 -16.61 34.14 -7.63
C GLY A 536 -15.35 33.50 -8.20
N ILE A 537 -14.98 32.33 -7.67
CA ILE A 537 -13.82 31.56 -8.14
C ILE A 537 -14.03 31.15 -9.60
N LEU A 538 -15.17 30.56 -9.96
CA LEU A 538 -15.45 30.13 -11.33
C LEU A 538 -15.52 31.33 -12.32
N LYS A 539 -15.89 32.50 -11.88
CA LYS A 539 -16.02 33.67 -12.72
C LYS A 539 -14.72 34.44 -12.91
N ASN A 540 -13.98 34.66 -11.83
CA ASN A 540 -12.90 35.66 -11.81
C ASN A 540 -11.50 35.03 -11.67
N PHE A 541 -11.37 33.73 -11.32
CA PHE A 541 -10.08 33.11 -11.11
C PHE A 541 -9.60 32.41 -12.38
N TYR A 542 -8.34 32.61 -12.69
CA TYR A 542 -7.63 32.03 -13.82
C TYR A 542 -6.52 31.12 -13.32
N PHE A 543 -6.49 29.90 -13.83
CA PHE A 543 -5.50 28.88 -13.49
C PHE A 543 -4.58 28.61 -14.66
N LYS A 544 -3.33 28.24 -14.41
CA LYS A 544 -2.40 27.87 -15.47
C LYS A 544 -2.97 26.78 -16.37
N ASP A 545 -2.72 26.89 -17.66
CA ASP A 545 -2.98 25.80 -18.59
C ASP A 545 -2.16 24.56 -18.21
N LYS A 546 -2.66 23.35 -18.51
CA LYS A 546 -2.01 22.07 -18.20
C LYS A 546 -0.60 21.93 -18.74
N SER A 547 -0.29 22.64 -19.82
CA SER A 547 1.05 22.65 -20.43
C SER A 547 2.09 23.45 -19.64
N LYS A 548 1.67 24.23 -18.64
CA LYS A 548 2.52 25.15 -17.86
C LYS A 548 2.96 24.63 -16.50
N TYR A 549 2.55 23.44 -16.12
CA TYR A 549 2.99 22.78 -14.88
C TYR A 549 3.19 21.29 -15.05
N GLU A 550 4.20 20.77 -14.38
CA GLU A 550 4.56 19.36 -14.44
C GLU A 550 3.63 18.51 -13.59
N ARG A 551 3.37 17.28 -14.04
CA ARG A 551 2.62 16.30 -13.29
C ARG A 551 3.38 15.93 -12.00
N GLY A 552 2.63 15.82 -10.88
CA GLY A 552 3.21 15.59 -9.56
C GLY A 552 3.80 16.83 -8.88
N SER A 553 3.82 17.99 -9.57
CA SER A 553 4.16 19.27 -8.93
C SER A 553 3.11 19.67 -7.88
N GLN A 554 3.46 20.59 -7.00
CA GLN A 554 2.50 21.13 -6.02
C GLN A 554 1.30 21.76 -6.71
N TYR A 555 1.51 22.46 -7.83
CA TYR A 555 0.42 23.06 -8.62
C TYR A 555 -0.48 21.98 -9.24
N TRP A 556 0.09 20.89 -9.72
CA TRP A 556 -0.68 19.75 -10.25
C TRP A 556 -1.53 19.08 -9.17
N ASN A 557 -0.96 18.83 -7.97
CA ASN A 557 -1.67 18.24 -6.85
C ASN A 557 -2.82 19.14 -6.39
N PHE A 558 -2.59 20.45 -6.30
CA PHE A 558 -3.58 21.46 -5.98
C PHE A 558 -4.75 21.43 -6.98
N MET A 559 -4.46 21.45 -8.28
CA MET A 559 -5.49 21.40 -9.33
C MET A 559 -6.27 20.10 -9.33
N ARG A 560 -5.60 18.97 -9.07
CA ARG A 560 -6.25 17.66 -8.97
C ARG A 560 -7.27 17.66 -7.82
N GLU A 561 -6.91 18.14 -6.66
CA GLU A 561 -7.80 18.20 -5.52
C GLU A 561 -8.96 19.17 -5.78
N LEU A 562 -8.69 20.36 -6.29
CA LEU A 562 -9.72 21.35 -6.62
C LEU A 562 -10.78 20.80 -7.58
N THR A 563 -10.34 20.13 -8.67
CA THR A 563 -11.24 19.62 -9.71
C THR A 563 -12.01 18.35 -9.31
N THR A 564 -11.64 17.73 -8.20
CA THR A 564 -12.36 16.58 -7.63
C THR A 564 -13.22 16.95 -6.43
N TYR A 565 -13.23 18.20 -5.98
CA TYR A 565 -14.03 18.66 -4.85
C TYR A 565 -15.52 18.64 -5.14
N THR A 566 -16.33 18.05 -4.22
CA THR A 566 -17.78 17.93 -4.35
C THR A 566 -18.52 18.61 -3.21
N ARG A 567 -19.74 19.14 -3.49
CA ARG A 567 -20.64 19.76 -2.50
C ARG A 567 -21.10 18.79 -1.40
N SER A 568 -21.09 17.50 -1.65
CA SER A 568 -21.54 16.48 -0.69
C SER A 568 -20.63 16.31 0.53
N GLY A 569 -19.50 16.98 0.57
CA GLY A 569 -18.61 17.10 1.74
C GLY A 569 -17.91 15.83 2.19
N LYS A 570 -17.99 14.74 1.41
CA LYS A 570 -17.25 13.50 1.65
C LYS A 570 -16.10 13.35 0.66
N VAL A 571 -15.26 14.38 0.59
CA VAL A 571 -13.98 14.30 -0.12
C VAL A 571 -12.90 14.05 0.92
N PRO A 572 -11.91 13.20 0.64
CA PRO A 572 -10.81 12.94 1.56
C PRO A 572 -10.02 14.22 1.92
N HIS A 573 -9.97 15.19 1.00
CA HIS A 573 -9.21 16.43 1.14
C HIS A 573 -9.96 17.58 0.47
N ASP A 574 -9.92 18.77 1.09
CA ASP A 574 -10.60 19.99 0.63
C ASP A 574 -9.73 21.26 0.78
N ASP A 575 -8.42 21.07 1.02
CA ASP A 575 -7.48 22.15 1.34
C ASP A 575 -7.28 23.14 0.18
N ALA A 576 -7.29 22.63 -1.08
CA ALA A 576 -7.21 23.46 -2.27
C ALA A 576 -8.46 24.36 -2.43
N ALA A 577 -9.65 23.80 -2.27
CA ALA A 577 -10.90 24.54 -2.36
C ALA A 577 -11.04 25.54 -1.22
N ASP A 578 -10.61 25.16 -0.03
CA ASP A 578 -10.69 26.00 1.16
C ASP A 578 -9.76 27.22 1.07
N SER A 579 -8.49 27.02 0.73
CA SER A 579 -7.54 28.13 0.57
C SER A 579 -8.00 29.14 -0.51
N LEU A 580 -8.61 28.67 -1.61
CA LEU A 580 -9.22 29.54 -2.61
C LEU A 580 -10.45 30.29 -2.06
N SER A 581 -11.26 29.65 -1.21
CA SER A 581 -12.40 30.30 -0.56
C SER A 581 -11.95 31.41 0.40
N LEU A 582 -10.86 31.19 1.12
CA LEU A 582 -10.22 32.18 1.97
C LEU A 582 -9.70 33.36 1.14
N LEU A 583 -9.08 33.08 -0.02
CA LEU A 583 -8.59 34.10 -0.93
C LEU A 583 -9.72 34.97 -1.50
N GLU A 584 -10.81 34.35 -1.98
CA GLU A 584 -11.98 35.07 -2.49
C GLU A 584 -12.62 35.96 -1.41
N ASN A 585 -12.74 35.45 -0.18
CA ASN A 585 -13.27 36.25 0.94
C ASN A 585 -12.36 37.43 1.31
N GLU A 586 -11.04 37.27 1.17
CA GLU A 586 -10.09 38.37 1.39
C GLU A 586 -10.27 39.46 0.32
N LEU A 587 -10.40 39.03 -0.95
CA LEU A 587 -10.64 39.96 -2.07
C LEU A 587 -11.95 40.75 -1.93
N ARG A 588 -13.03 40.07 -1.55
CA ARG A 588 -14.33 40.77 -1.28
C ARG A 588 -14.19 41.79 -0.17
N SER A 589 -13.44 41.49 0.89
CA SER A 589 -13.23 42.43 2.00
C SER A 589 -12.40 43.66 1.58
N LEU A 590 -11.43 43.48 0.69
CA LEU A 590 -10.63 44.55 0.11
C LEU A 590 -11.46 45.46 -0.82
N SER A 591 -12.36 44.87 -1.61
CA SER A 591 -13.27 45.60 -2.51
C SER A 591 -14.31 46.40 -1.73
N ALA A 592 -14.88 45.84 -0.67
CA ALA A 592 -15.84 46.52 0.20
C ALA A 592 -15.23 47.76 0.90
N SER A 593 -13.97 47.66 1.32
CA SER A 593 -13.27 48.80 1.95
C SER A 593 -12.94 49.97 0.98
N ARG A 594 -12.95 49.73 -0.34
CA ARG A 594 -12.80 50.78 -1.38
C ARG A 594 -14.10 51.53 -1.67
N ILE A 595 -15.28 50.97 -1.36
CA ILE A 595 -16.60 51.58 -1.67
C ILE A 595 -17.05 52.61 -0.61
N GLU A 596 -16.49 52.62 0.60
CA GLU A 596 -16.87 53.55 1.66
C GLU A 596 -16.37 55.01 1.48
N VAL A 597 -15.60 55.30 0.42
CA VAL A 597 -15.00 56.65 0.22
C VAL A 597 -15.86 57.60 -0.63
N PHE A 598 -16.99 57.17 -1.20
CA PHE A 598 -17.82 58.03 -2.05
C PHE A 598 -19.29 58.13 -1.60
N ALA A 599 -19.55 58.73 -0.45
CA ALA A 599 -20.88 59.22 -0.14
C ALA A 599 -20.85 60.34 0.87
N ARG A 600 -20.68 61.57 0.38
CA ARG A 600 -21.38 62.77 0.89
C ARG A 600 -21.47 63.84 -0.20
N PRO A 601 -22.58 63.96 -0.89
CA PRO A 601 -22.98 65.26 -1.39
C PRO A 601 -23.74 66.02 -0.26
N PHE A 602 -23.47 67.23 -0.16
CA PHE A 602 -24.13 68.19 0.70
C PHE A 602 -25.65 68.21 0.55
#